data_efdc36cf828f182440735e9aba7c7ca1
#
_entry.id   efdc36cf828f182440735e9aba7c7ca1
#
_cell.length_a   1.000
_cell.length_b   1.000
_cell.length_c   1.000
_cell.angle_alpha   90.00
_cell.angle_beta   90.00
_cell.angle_gamma   90.00
#
_symmetry.space_group_name_H-M   'P 1'
#
loop_
_entity.id
_entity.type
_entity.pdbx_description
1 polymer ?
#
loop_
_entity_poly.entity_id
_entity_poly.type
_entity_poly.pdbx_seq_one_letter_code
_entity_poly.pdbx_strand_id
1 'polypeptide(L)'
;MMPAFLVDPIVDGVPKKSDYKIETYTVAGSDNWYDIKNQTVKYYRQTSIEETIPVRNVRSVSNNYTVFATETFIDEISQQLKIDPLEFRLSYLSGIGINAGSNTPSSFGGGKRLANVLRIASGLVNYGIAKMPQGEALGVAVTGAENRLNPCFLACIAHVKVDFDSAAL
;
A
#
# COMPACT_ATOMS: atom_id res chain seq x y z
N MET A 1 7.13 -10.26 -19.62
CA MET A 1 8.42 -9.54 -19.78
C MET A 1 8.86 -9.21 -18.36
N MET A 2 9.92 -9.84 -17.85
CA MET A 2 10.46 -9.47 -16.55
C MET A 2 10.90 -8.00 -16.63
N PRO A 3 10.57 -7.15 -15.65
CA PRO A 3 11.19 -5.84 -15.58
C PRO A 3 12.71 -6.06 -15.54
N ALA A 4 13.41 -5.36 -16.40
CA ALA A 4 14.87 -5.33 -16.33
C ALA A 4 15.21 -4.80 -14.93
N PHE A 5 15.72 -5.68 -14.08
CA PHE A 5 16.34 -5.21 -12.84
C PHE A 5 17.44 -4.25 -13.22
N LEU A 6 17.56 -3.20 -12.44
CA LEU A 6 18.74 -2.36 -12.46
C LEU A 6 19.95 -3.19 -11.98
N VAL A 7 20.41 -4.05 -12.84
CA VAL A 7 21.75 -4.59 -12.72
C VAL A 7 22.63 -3.56 -13.39
N ASP A 8 23.61 -3.02 -12.67
CA ASP A 8 24.64 -2.24 -13.31
C ASP A 8 25.17 -3.04 -14.51
N PRO A 9 25.14 -2.50 -15.73
CA PRO A 9 25.64 -3.24 -16.85
C PRO A 9 27.08 -3.64 -16.57
N ILE A 10 27.34 -4.93 -16.56
CA ILE A 10 28.70 -5.45 -16.42
C ILE A 10 29.39 -5.20 -17.76
N VAL A 11 30.31 -4.27 -17.78
CA VAL A 11 31.20 -4.03 -18.93
C VAL A 11 32.59 -4.45 -18.52
N ASP A 12 33.16 -5.41 -19.23
CA ASP A 12 34.49 -5.98 -18.95
C ASP A 12 34.62 -6.56 -17.52
N GLY A 13 33.56 -7.18 -17.02
CA GLY A 13 33.53 -7.80 -15.69
C GLY A 13 33.39 -6.82 -14.52
N VAL A 14 33.25 -5.53 -14.76
CA VAL A 14 33.09 -4.51 -13.75
C VAL A 14 31.72 -3.86 -13.83
N PRO A 15 30.96 -3.76 -12.71
CA PRO A 15 29.72 -3.02 -12.69
C PRO A 15 29.99 -1.54 -13.02
N LYS A 16 29.43 -1.07 -14.13
CA LYS A 16 29.48 0.36 -14.48
C LYS A 16 28.31 1.06 -13.80
N LYS A 17 28.60 2.06 -12.95
CA LYS A 17 27.58 2.98 -12.47
C LYS A 17 26.91 3.64 -13.67
N SER A 18 25.67 3.26 -13.92
CA SER A 18 24.84 3.98 -14.89
C SER A 18 24.13 5.13 -14.19
N ASP A 19 23.83 6.19 -14.92
CA ASP A 19 22.92 7.26 -14.46
C ASP A 19 21.51 6.68 -14.36
N TYR A 20 21.22 6.04 -13.21
CA TYR A 20 19.95 5.39 -13.01
C TYR A 20 18.82 6.41 -12.91
N LYS A 21 17.94 6.35 -13.87
CA LYS A 21 16.57 6.82 -13.64
C LYS A 21 15.94 5.86 -12.62
N ILE A 22 15.38 6.42 -11.56
CA ILE A 22 14.62 5.66 -10.56
C ILE A 22 13.59 4.81 -11.29
N GLU A 23 13.65 3.48 -11.12
CA GLU A 23 12.60 2.63 -11.63
C GLU A 23 11.34 2.88 -10.82
N THR A 24 10.30 3.34 -11.49
CA THR A 24 9.00 3.62 -10.88
C THR A 24 8.38 2.39 -10.20
N TYR A 25 8.77 1.20 -10.63
CA TYR A 25 8.33 -0.05 -10.00
C TYR A 25 8.80 -0.25 -8.56
N THR A 26 9.95 0.31 -8.17
CA THR A 26 10.46 0.18 -6.80
C THR A 26 9.69 1.01 -5.78
N VAL A 27 8.91 1.96 -6.23
CA VAL A 27 8.07 2.82 -5.40
C VAL A 27 6.58 2.67 -5.71
N ALA A 28 6.21 1.70 -6.55
CA ALA A 28 4.81 1.46 -6.86
C ALA A 28 4.01 1.15 -5.58
N GLY A 29 2.83 1.72 -5.46
CA GLY A 29 1.99 1.62 -4.26
C GLY A 29 2.29 2.63 -3.17
N SER A 30 3.38 3.42 -3.28
CA SER A 30 3.65 4.53 -2.37
C SER A 30 2.81 5.77 -2.68
N ASP A 31 2.30 5.86 -3.89
CA ASP A 31 1.34 6.85 -4.33
C ASP A 31 -0.06 6.42 -3.88
N ASN A 32 -0.41 6.81 -2.68
CA ASN A 32 -1.73 6.52 -2.13
C ASN A 32 -2.79 7.52 -2.63
N TRP A 33 -4.05 7.14 -2.53
CA TRP A 33 -5.19 7.93 -2.99
C TRP A 33 -5.87 8.74 -1.88
N TYR A 34 -5.26 8.82 -0.72
CA TYR A 34 -5.78 9.65 0.36
C TYR A 34 -5.61 11.13 0.05
N ASP A 35 -6.62 11.94 0.39
CA ASP A 35 -6.62 13.40 0.21
C ASP A 35 -5.68 14.10 1.22
N ILE A 36 -4.44 13.66 1.29
CA ILE A 36 -3.39 14.25 2.12
C ILE A 36 -2.66 15.30 1.28
N LYS A 37 -2.80 16.57 1.64
CA LYS A 37 -2.32 17.69 0.83
C LYS A 37 -0.80 17.73 0.61
N ASN A 38 -0.04 17.35 1.62
CA ASN A 38 1.42 17.44 1.60
C ASN A 38 1.99 16.03 1.67
N GLN A 39 2.33 15.47 0.52
CA GLN A 39 2.93 14.15 0.41
C GLN A 39 4.30 14.26 -0.25
N THR A 40 5.26 13.50 0.25
CA THR A 40 6.59 13.38 -0.35
C THR A 40 7.01 11.92 -0.33
N VAL A 41 7.31 11.37 -1.49
CA VAL A 41 7.88 10.02 -1.62
C VAL A 41 9.33 10.16 -2.03
N LYS A 42 10.23 9.56 -1.26
CA LYS A 42 11.67 9.54 -1.54
C LYS A 42 12.18 8.11 -1.55
N TYR A 43 12.93 7.79 -2.56
CA TYR A 43 13.62 6.51 -2.68
C TYR A 43 15.11 6.68 -2.37
N TYR A 44 15.61 5.82 -1.50
CA TYR A 44 17.05 5.73 -1.19
C TYR A 44 17.53 4.31 -1.45
N ARG A 45 18.45 4.16 -2.38
CA ARG A 45 19.06 2.86 -2.67
C ARG A 45 20.07 2.49 -1.59
N GLN A 46 19.94 1.30 -1.02
CA GLN A 46 20.84 0.74 -0.01
C GLN A 46 21.74 -0.34 -0.65
N THR A 47 22.80 0.09 -1.31
CA THR A 47 23.71 -0.81 -2.05
C THR A 47 24.37 -1.87 -1.17
N SER A 48 24.70 -1.52 0.08
CA SER A 48 25.32 -2.46 1.03
C SER A 48 24.42 -3.64 1.40
N ILE A 49 23.10 -3.46 1.36
CA ILE A 49 22.15 -4.54 1.62
C ILE A 49 21.98 -5.42 0.37
N GLU A 50 21.97 -4.82 -0.80
CA GLU A 50 21.81 -5.53 -2.08
C GLU A 50 22.96 -6.51 -2.34
N GLU A 51 24.15 -6.20 -1.86
CA GLU A 51 25.34 -7.09 -1.97
C GLU A 51 25.26 -8.31 -1.05
N THR A 52 24.51 -8.21 0.05
CA THR A 52 24.45 -9.25 1.09
C THR A 52 23.18 -10.08 0.99
N ILE A 53 22.05 -9.45 0.65
CA ILE A 53 20.75 -10.11 0.57
C ILE A 53 20.27 -10.11 -0.88
N PRO A 54 20.12 -11.29 -1.50
CA PRO A 54 19.60 -11.36 -2.87
C PRO A 54 18.18 -10.80 -2.93
N VAL A 55 18.03 -9.66 -3.59
CA VAL A 55 16.71 -9.05 -3.83
C VAL A 55 16.06 -9.71 -5.03
N ARG A 56 14.81 -10.15 -4.85
CA ARG A 56 14.04 -10.79 -5.92
C ARG A 56 12.62 -10.22 -5.97
N ASN A 57 12.03 -10.26 -7.16
CA ASN A 57 10.65 -9.88 -7.32
C ASN A 57 9.71 -10.97 -6.79
N VAL A 58 8.82 -10.56 -5.92
CA VAL A 58 7.65 -11.33 -5.52
C VAL A 58 6.43 -10.74 -6.23
N ARG A 59 5.34 -11.47 -6.33
CA ARG A 59 4.08 -10.96 -6.89
C ARG A 59 3.71 -9.64 -6.22
N SER A 60 3.19 -8.70 -7.00
CA SER A 60 2.87 -7.31 -6.61
C SER A 60 4.07 -6.40 -6.39
N VAL A 61 5.29 -6.90 -6.54
CA VAL A 61 6.54 -6.13 -6.45
C VAL A 61 6.55 -5.23 -5.21
N SER A 62 6.78 -3.94 -5.37
CA SER A 62 6.84 -2.98 -4.27
C SER A 62 5.50 -2.71 -3.57
N ASN A 63 4.37 -2.98 -4.21
CA ASN A 63 3.06 -2.85 -3.54
C ASN A 63 2.97 -3.69 -2.25
N ASN A 64 3.71 -4.78 -2.14
CA ASN A 64 3.72 -5.60 -0.92
C ASN A 64 4.16 -4.80 0.31
N TYR A 65 5.27 -4.07 0.21
CA TYR A 65 5.82 -3.34 1.36
C TYR A 65 5.33 -1.90 1.44
N THR A 66 5.07 -1.25 0.31
CA THR A 66 4.60 0.14 0.32
C THR A 66 3.17 0.26 0.82
N VAL A 67 2.27 -0.62 0.36
CA VAL A 67 0.88 -0.65 0.84
C VAL A 67 0.83 -1.07 2.31
N PHE A 68 1.59 -2.09 2.70
CA PHE A 68 1.67 -2.50 4.10
C PHE A 68 2.08 -1.33 4.99
N ALA A 69 3.18 -0.64 4.64
CA ALA A 69 3.66 0.50 5.41
C ALA A 69 2.65 1.64 5.49
N THR A 70 2.01 1.98 4.36
CA THR A 70 1.01 3.05 4.32
C THR A 70 -0.21 2.70 5.16
N GLU A 71 -0.78 1.53 4.99
CA GLU A 71 -2.01 1.14 5.69
C GLU A 71 -1.79 0.93 7.19
N THR A 72 -0.64 0.38 7.60
CA THR A 72 -0.25 0.30 9.02
C THR A 72 -0.09 1.68 9.62
N PHE A 73 0.55 2.61 8.93
CA PHE A 73 0.72 3.97 9.41
C PHE A 73 -0.61 4.73 9.54
N ILE A 74 -1.53 4.51 8.60
CA ILE A 74 -2.90 5.05 8.69
C ILE A 74 -3.64 4.49 9.91
N ASP A 75 -3.47 3.21 10.22
CA ASP A 75 -4.04 2.61 11.43
C ASP A 75 -3.44 3.23 12.71
N GLU A 76 -2.12 3.39 12.78
CA GLU A 76 -1.46 4.03 13.93
C GLU A 76 -1.98 5.46 14.16
N ILE A 77 -2.12 6.24 13.09
CA ILE A 77 -2.67 7.60 13.19
C ILE A 77 -4.12 7.56 13.70
N SER A 78 -4.96 6.71 13.13
CA SER A 78 -6.36 6.60 13.51
C SER A 78 -6.51 6.24 15.00
N GLN A 79 -5.70 5.31 15.49
CA GLN A 79 -5.65 4.91 16.88
C GLN A 79 -5.22 6.06 17.81
N GLN A 80 -4.17 6.80 17.43
CA GLN A 80 -3.71 7.96 18.21
C GLN A 80 -4.76 9.06 18.28
N LEU A 81 -5.49 9.26 17.21
CA LEU A 81 -6.60 10.23 17.16
C LEU A 81 -7.88 9.70 17.78
N LYS A 82 -7.94 8.42 18.17
CA LYS A 82 -9.14 7.72 18.67
C LYS A 82 -10.32 7.80 17.71
N ILE A 83 -10.02 7.71 16.42
CA ILE A 83 -10.98 7.65 15.34
C ILE A 83 -11.02 6.22 14.82
N ASP A 84 -12.21 5.71 14.52
CA ASP A 84 -12.36 4.40 13.93
C ASP A 84 -11.55 4.29 12.61
N PRO A 85 -10.77 3.21 12.39
CA PRO A 85 -9.92 3.07 11.21
C PRO A 85 -10.67 3.12 9.87
N LEU A 86 -11.90 2.62 9.82
CA LEU A 86 -12.75 2.71 8.63
C LEU A 86 -13.18 4.16 8.38
N GLU A 87 -13.71 4.82 9.39
CA GLU A 87 -14.17 6.21 9.29
C GLU A 87 -13.02 7.17 8.97
N PHE A 88 -11.85 6.94 9.56
CA PHE A 88 -10.65 7.69 9.23
C PHE A 88 -10.33 7.61 7.74
N ARG A 89 -10.27 6.39 7.19
CA ARG A 89 -10.00 6.19 5.76
C ARG A 89 -11.05 6.85 4.88
N LEU A 90 -12.32 6.66 5.20
CA LEU A 90 -13.42 7.23 4.43
C LEU A 90 -13.39 8.75 4.41
N SER A 91 -12.95 9.41 5.48
CA SER A 91 -12.82 10.86 5.55
C SER A 91 -11.75 11.41 4.59
N TYR A 92 -10.68 10.64 4.34
CA TYR A 92 -9.61 11.01 3.42
C TYR A 92 -9.75 10.41 2.01
N LEU A 93 -10.81 9.66 1.75
CA LEU A 93 -11.15 9.12 0.42
C LEU A 93 -12.40 9.80 -0.17
N SER A 94 -12.69 11.02 0.25
CA SER A 94 -13.90 11.77 -0.14
C SER A 94 -13.87 12.31 -1.56
N GLY A 95 -12.68 12.54 -2.08
CA GLY A 95 -12.44 13.19 -3.38
C GLY A 95 -11.96 12.24 -4.47
N ILE A 96 -11.26 12.85 -5.43
CA ILE A 96 -10.56 12.12 -6.50
C ILE A 96 -9.34 11.38 -5.92
N GLY A 97 -8.82 11.88 -4.82
CA GLY A 97 -7.54 11.50 -4.24
C GLY A 97 -6.39 12.34 -4.77
N ILE A 98 -5.36 12.47 -3.96
CA ILE A 98 -4.12 13.17 -4.36
C ILE A 98 -3.05 12.10 -4.50
N ASN A 99 -2.58 11.93 -5.71
CA ASN A 99 -1.53 10.96 -6.00
C ASN A 99 -0.16 11.64 -5.90
N ALA A 100 0.66 11.17 -4.95
CA ALA A 100 1.97 11.74 -4.66
C ALA A 100 3.01 11.34 -5.70
N GLY A 101 2.89 11.86 -6.92
CA GLY A 101 3.92 11.73 -7.95
C GLY A 101 3.61 10.75 -9.07
N SER A 102 2.42 10.25 -9.16
CA SER A 102 1.97 9.47 -10.30
C SER A 102 1.41 10.37 -11.40
N ASN A 103 1.61 9.93 -12.63
CA ASN A 103 1.01 10.55 -13.82
C ASN A 103 -0.39 10.01 -14.12
N THR A 104 -1.05 9.40 -13.15
CA THR A 104 -2.35 8.80 -13.36
C THR A 104 -3.39 9.86 -13.64
N PRO A 105 -4.15 9.70 -14.70
CA PRO A 105 -5.20 10.64 -15.03
C PRO A 105 -6.22 10.75 -13.88
N SER A 106 -6.57 11.97 -13.51
CA SER A 106 -7.62 12.25 -12.52
C SER A 106 -8.98 11.61 -12.86
N SER A 107 -9.19 11.27 -14.13
CA SER A 107 -10.36 10.55 -14.63
C SER A 107 -10.54 9.16 -14.00
N PHE A 108 -9.50 8.56 -13.45
CA PHE A 108 -9.60 7.26 -12.78
C PHE A 108 -10.33 7.33 -11.43
N GLY A 109 -10.39 8.51 -10.80
CA GLY A 109 -11.24 8.75 -9.61
C GLY A 109 -10.91 7.82 -8.44
N GLY A 110 -9.61 7.59 -8.19
CA GLY A 110 -9.14 6.55 -7.28
C GLY A 110 -9.69 6.63 -5.86
N GLY A 111 -9.70 7.81 -5.23
CA GLY A 111 -10.22 7.97 -3.88
C GLY A 111 -11.67 7.53 -3.73
N LYS A 112 -12.56 8.00 -4.62
CA LYS A 112 -13.98 7.60 -4.59
C LYS A 112 -14.18 6.10 -4.84
N ARG A 113 -13.39 5.50 -5.73
CA ARG A 113 -13.48 4.07 -6.01
C ARG A 113 -13.01 3.25 -4.83
N LEU A 114 -11.92 3.64 -4.18
CA LEU A 114 -11.46 3.01 -2.94
C LEU A 114 -12.49 3.14 -1.81
N ALA A 115 -13.07 4.32 -1.60
CA ALA A 115 -14.14 4.52 -0.64
C ALA A 115 -15.34 3.61 -0.92
N ASN A 116 -15.68 3.42 -2.20
CA ASN A 116 -16.82 2.57 -2.57
C ASN A 116 -16.55 1.08 -2.29
N VAL A 117 -15.39 0.55 -2.70
CA VAL A 117 -15.05 -0.85 -2.41
C VAL A 117 -14.90 -1.10 -0.92
N LEU A 118 -14.41 -0.10 -0.17
CA LEU A 118 -14.29 -0.17 1.28
C LEU A 118 -15.67 -0.23 1.97
N ARG A 119 -16.62 0.60 1.56
CA ARG A 119 -18.00 0.55 2.06
C ARG A 119 -18.69 -0.79 1.75
N ILE A 120 -18.46 -1.33 0.57
CA ILE A 120 -18.99 -2.65 0.20
C ILE A 120 -18.38 -3.72 1.12
N ALA A 121 -17.07 -3.75 1.26
CA ALA A 121 -16.39 -4.75 2.10
C ALA A 121 -16.82 -4.66 3.57
N SER A 122 -16.90 -3.46 4.13
CA SER A 122 -17.34 -3.23 5.51
C SER A 122 -18.80 -3.64 5.74
N GLY A 123 -19.67 -3.38 4.76
CA GLY A 123 -21.06 -3.79 4.80
C GLY A 123 -21.25 -5.32 4.80
N LEU A 124 -20.41 -6.06 4.04
CA LEU A 124 -20.49 -7.51 3.99
C LEU A 124 -20.19 -8.19 5.32
N VAL A 125 -19.39 -7.57 6.18
CA VAL A 125 -19.01 -8.10 7.51
C VAL A 125 -19.74 -7.40 8.66
N ASN A 126 -20.69 -6.52 8.36
CA ASN A 126 -21.38 -5.69 9.37
C ASN A 126 -20.39 -4.94 10.29
N TYR A 127 -19.33 -4.35 9.71
CA TYR A 127 -18.30 -3.65 10.45
C TYR A 127 -18.89 -2.58 11.38
N GLY A 128 -18.45 -2.57 12.64
CA GLY A 128 -18.88 -1.58 13.64
C GLY A 128 -20.30 -1.79 14.19
N ILE A 129 -21.08 -2.74 13.69
CA ILE A 129 -22.44 -3.03 14.20
C ILE A 129 -22.38 -4.01 15.36
N ALA A 130 -21.60 -5.06 15.24
CA ALA A 130 -21.43 -6.06 16.27
C ALA A 130 -20.24 -5.74 17.16
N LYS A 131 -20.43 -5.83 18.48
CA LYS A 131 -19.29 -5.76 19.41
C LYS A 131 -18.45 -7.02 19.23
N MET A 132 -17.17 -6.83 18.96
CA MET A 132 -16.26 -7.95 18.81
C MET A 132 -16.03 -8.64 20.17
N PRO A 133 -16.02 -9.97 20.22
CA PRO A 133 -15.61 -10.72 21.41
C PRO A 133 -14.18 -10.38 21.83
N GLN A 134 -13.87 -10.65 23.11
CA GLN A 134 -12.49 -10.50 23.58
C GLN A 134 -11.55 -11.42 22.79
N GLY A 135 -10.43 -10.89 22.35
CA GLY A 135 -9.47 -11.61 21.53
C GLY A 135 -9.77 -11.60 20.03
N GLU A 136 -10.84 -10.94 19.61
CA GLU A 136 -11.17 -10.80 18.19
C GLU A 136 -11.11 -9.34 17.76
N ALA A 137 -10.65 -9.10 16.52
CA ALA A 137 -10.58 -7.77 15.95
C ALA A 137 -10.80 -7.80 14.44
N LEU A 138 -11.24 -6.66 13.90
CA LEU A 138 -11.31 -6.44 12.46
C LEU A 138 -10.23 -5.44 12.05
N GLY A 139 -9.37 -5.85 11.13
CA GLY A 139 -8.42 -4.97 10.46
C GLY A 139 -8.96 -4.48 9.12
N VAL A 140 -8.57 -3.27 8.73
CA VAL A 140 -9.06 -2.59 7.52
C VAL A 140 -7.89 -2.14 6.67
N ALA A 141 -7.90 -2.44 5.39
CA ALA A 141 -6.91 -1.92 4.45
C ALA A 141 -7.52 -1.68 3.06
N VAL A 142 -6.95 -0.72 2.34
CA VAL A 142 -7.30 -0.45 0.95
C VAL A 142 -6.06 -0.30 0.10
N THR A 143 -6.17 -0.63 -1.18
CA THR A 143 -5.11 -0.35 -2.14
C THR A 143 -5.67 -0.09 -3.52
N GLY A 144 -5.01 0.78 -4.27
CA GLY A 144 -5.23 0.93 -5.69
C GLY A 144 -3.95 0.58 -6.43
N ALA A 145 -4.03 -0.32 -7.37
CA ALA A 145 -2.91 -0.65 -8.25
C ALA A 145 -3.22 -0.16 -9.66
N GLU A 146 -2.29 0.55 -10.22
CA GLU A 146 -2.34 0.95 -11.60
C GLU A 146 -1.49 -0.01 -12.42
N ASN A 147 -2.14 -0.81 -13.23
CA ASN A 147 -1.45 -1.66 -14.16
C ASN A 147 -1.88 -1.32 -15.58
N ARG A 148 -0.96 -0.73 -16.34
CA ARG A 148 -1.08 -0.60 -17.81
C ARG A 148 -2.42 -0.04 -18.28
N LEU A 149 -2.89 1.06 -17.73
CA LEU A 149 -4.15 1.73 -18.09
C LEU A 149 -5.42 1.11 -17.49
N ASN A 150 -5.31 0.05 -16.70
CA ASN A 150 -6.44 -0.58 -16.04
C ASN A 150 -6.28 -0.52 -14.51
N PRO A 151 -6.76 0.53 -13.85
CA PRO A 151 -6.67 0.64 -12.41
C PRO A 151 -7.53 -0.44 -11.73
N CYS A 152 -6.96 -1.06 -10.71
CA CYS A 152 -7.64 -2.03 -9.85
C CYS A 152 -7.76 -1.44 -8.45
N PHE A 153 -8.93 -1.51 -7.85
CA PHE A 153 -9.20 -1.02 -6.50
C PHE A 153 -9.65 -2.18 -5.62
N LEU A 154 -9.03 -2.31 -4.47
CA LEU A 154 -9.27 -3.41 -3.56
C LEU A 154 -9.41 -2.89 -2.13
N ALA A 155 -10.36 -3.45 -1.40
CA ALA A 155 -10.48 -3.31 0.04
C ALA A 155 -10.43 -4.69 0.70
N CYS A 156 -9.83 -4.76 1.87
CA CYS A 156 -9.76 -5.95 2.68
C CYS A 156 -10.25 -5.63 4.09
N ILE A 157 -11.14 -6.46 4.61
CA ILE A 157 -11.46 -6.51 6.03
C ILE A 157 -10.99 -7.87 6.53
N ALA A 158 -10.01 -7.86 7.41
CA ALA A 158 -9.46 -9.07 8.02
C ALA A 158 -10.09 -9.29 9.39
N HIS A 159 -10.70 -10.45 9.62
CA HIS A 159 -11.13 -10.86 10.95
C HIS A 159 -10.04 -11.71 11.57
N VAL A 160 -9.52 -11.28 12.70
CA VAL A 160 -8.46 -11.97 13.43
C VAL A 160 -8.99 -12.40 14.77
N LYS A 161 -8.68 -13.63 15.15
CA LYS A 161 -8.98 -14.21 16.46
C LYS A 161 -7.70 -14.74 17.07
N VAL A 162 -7.39 -14.32 18.29
CA VAL A 162 -6.26 -14.84 19.06
C VAL A 162 -6.76 -15.91 20.01
N ASP A 163 -6.15 -17.09 19.95
CA ASP A 163 -6.33 -18.12 20.96
C ASP A 163 -5.36 -17.83 22.12
N PHE A 164 -5.90 -17.45 23.27
CA PHE A 164 -5.10 -17.08 24.43
C PHE A 164 -4.37 -18.28 25.08
N ASP A 165 -4.86 -19.51 24.88
CA ASP A 165 -4.23 -20.69 25.48
C ASP A 165 -3.03 -21.16 24.64
N SER A 166 -3.12 -21.09 23.33
CA SER A 166 -2.06 -21.50 22.42
C SER A 166 -1.23 -20.32 21.87
N ALA A 167 -1.62 -19.09 22.11
CA ALA A 167 -1.10 -17.88 21.45
C ALA A 167 -1.11 -17.95 19.91
N ALA A 168 -1.97 -18.80 19.35
CA ALA A 168 -2.17 -18.92 17.90
C ALA A 168 -3.13 -17.83 17.38
N LEU A 169 -2.90 -17.44 16.12
CA LEU A 169 -3.77 -16.55 15.32
C LEU A 169 -4.65 -17.39 14.40
#